data_85d8054385130ab45d103472836f85b6
#
_entry.id   85d8054385130ab45d103472836f85b6
#
_cell.length_a   1.000
_cell.length_b   1.000
_cell.length_c   1.000
_cell.angle_alpha   90.00
_cell.angle_beta   90.00
_cell.angle_gamma   90.00
#
_symmetry.space_group_name_H-M   'P 1'
#
loop_
_entity.id
_entity.type
_entity.pdbx_description
1 polymer ?
#
loop_
_entity_poly.entity_id
_entity_poly.type
_entity_poly.pdbx_seq_one_letter_code
_entity_poly.pdbx_strand_id
1 'polypeptide(L)'
;MRAGFIATVTVACVLFVVFMALRLTVATKSERGGVVAMFAKTAASLGFISIAVAGLYEGASRAALFVLFGLVFGLIGDMVLDLKVVYLEKPEEGVYLTGGMASFGIGHIMFLTAICLFVGEAVTGTVIGVSAAVAAVMACGTVVLGGKLLKLVFGKFT
;
A
#
# COMPACT_ATOMS: atom_id res chain seq x y z
N MET A 1 0.89 23.65 -13.05
CA MET A 1 1.74 22.61 -12.42
C MET A 1 3.21 22.89 -12.76
N ARG A 2 4.10 22.89 -11.78
CA ARG A 2 5.53 23.14 -12.03
C ARG A 2 6.15 21.94 -12.75
N ALA A 3 7.08 22.17 -13.66
CA ALA A 3 7.76 21.11 -14.43
C ALA A 3 8.36 20.02 -13.53
N GLY A 4 8.87 20.39 -12.35
CA GLY A 4 9.40 19.45 -11.37
C GLY A 4 8.36 18.45 -10.83
N PHE A 5 7.13 18.88 -10.58
CA PHE A 5 6.07 17.98 -10.12
C PHE A 5 5.72 16.94 -11.21
N ILE A 6 5.60 17.38 -12.46
CA ILE A 6 5.34 16.47 -13.59
C ILE A 6 6.47 15.44 -13.72
N ALA A 7 7.73 15.88 -13.62
CA ALA A 7 8.89 15.00 -13.67
C ALA A 7 8.84 13.94 -12.54
N THR A 8 8.54 14.35 -11.30
CA THR A 8 8.41 13.43 -10.15
C THR A 8 7.32 12.39 -10.39
N VAL A 9 6.14 12.80 -10.87
CA VAL A 9 5.04 11.88 -11.20
C VAL A 9 5.46 10.90 -12.30
N THR A 10 6.11 11.40 -13.35
CA THR A 10 6.57 10.55 -14.45
C THR A 10 7.56 9.49 -13.97
N VAL A 11 8.56 9.87 -13.17
CA VAL A 11 9.54 8.94 -12.59
C VAL A 11 8.85 7.90 -11.72
N ALA A 12 7.92 8.28 -10.85
CA ALA A 12 7.20 7.34 -10.00
C ALA A 12 6.36 6.35 -10.82
N CYS A 13 5.69 6.81 -11.89
CA CYS A 13 4.96 5.92 -12.80
C CYS A 13 5.88 4.93 -13.51
N VAL A 14 7.05 5.37 -13.97
CA VAL A 14 8.05 4.50 -14.61
C VAL A 14 8.54 3.44 -13.61
N LEU A 15 8.89 3.83 -12.38
CA LEU A 15 9.32 2.90 -11.33
C LEU A 15 8.23 1.86 -11.03
N PHE A 16 6.97 2.28 -10.96
CA PHE A 16 5.86 1.36 -10.76
C PHE A 16 5.70 0.36 -11.91
N VAL A 17 5.79 0.81 -13.16
CA VAL A 17 5.73 -0.08 -14.35
C VAL A 17 6.90 -1.07 -14.35
N VAL A 18 8.11 -0.62 -14.03
CA VAL A 18 9.29 -1.47 -13.90
C VAL A 18 9.09 -2.52 -12.80
N PHE A 19 8.58 -2.11 -11.63
CA PHE A 19 8.24 -3.06 -10.56
C PHE A 19 7.25 -4.11 -11.04
N MET A 20 6.16 -3.71 -11.69
CA MET A 20 5.15 -4.65 -12.20
C MET A 20 5.74 -5.63 -13.22
N ALA A 21 6.57 -5.15 -14.14
CA ALA A 21 7.25 -5.99 -15.11
C ALA A 21 8.18 -7.00 -14.43
N LEU A 22 9.00 -6.57 -13.48
CA LEU A 22 9.91 -7.46 -12.73
C LEU A 22 9.13 -8.48 -11.89
N ARG A 23 8.02 -8.05 -11.26
CA ARG A 23 7.16 -8.95 -10.47
C ARG A 23 6.58 -10.07 -11.32
N LEU A 24 6.13 -9.75 -12.53
CA LEU A 24 5.50 -10.72 -13.44
C LEU A 24 6.49 -11.62 -14.16
N THR A 25 7.71 -11.13 -14.43
CA THR A 25 8.65 -11.85 -15.31
C THR A 25 9.79 -12.54 -14.55
N VAL A 26 10.29 -11.95 -13.48
CA VAL A 26 11.51 -12.38 -12.79
C VAL A 26 11.21 -12.98 -11.42
N ALA A 27 10.32 -12.36 -10.62
CA ALA A 27 10.02 -12.81 -9.26
C ALA A 27 9.44 -14.24 -9.20
N THR A 28 8.71 -14.65 -10.24
CA THR A 28 8.10 -15.98 -10.32
C THR A 28 9.07 -17.10 -10.69
N LYS A 29 10.30 -16.76 -11.08
CA LYS A 29 11.27 -17.72 -11.65
C LYS A 29 12.39 -18.13 -10.70
N SER A 30 12.68 -17.33 -9.68
CA SER A 30 13.79 -17.61 -8.75
C SER A 30 13.69 -16.77 -7.47
N GLU A 31 14.30 -17.26 -6.38
CA GLU A 31 14.41 -16.52 -5.11
C GLU A 31 15.14 -15.17 -5.29
N ARG A 32 16.21 -15.13 -6.09
CA ARG A 32 16.92 -13.90 -6.44
C ARG A 32 16.00 -12.91 -7.18
N GLY A 33 15.12 -13.42 -8.03
CA GLY A 33 14.10 -12.62 -8.71
C GLY A 33 13.10 -12.00 -7.72
N GLY A 34 12.75 -12.72 -6.65
CA GLY A 34 11.92 -12.20 -5.56
C GLY A 34 12.57 -11.01 -4.86
N VAL A 35 13.86 -11.10 -4.54
CA VAL A 35 14.64 -10.01 -3.91
C VAL A 35 14.72 -8.79 -4.83
N VAL A 36 14.99 -8.98 -6.12
CA VAL A 36 15.01 -7.87 -7.11
C VAL A 36 13.65 -7.19 -7.18
N ALA A 37 12.56 -7.95 -7.21
CA ALA A 37 11.21 -7.40 -7.23
C ALA A 37 10.88 -6.64 -5.93
N MET A 38 11.38 -7.08 -4.77
CA MET A 38 11.26 -6.36 -3.49
C MET A 38 11.93 -4.99 -3.57
N PHE A 39 13.17 -4.90 -4.06
CA PHE A 39 13.85 -3.60 -4.24
C PHE A 39 13.12 -2.69 -5.22
N ALA A 40 12.61 -3.23 -6.32
CA ALA A 40 11.83 -2.46 -7.29
C ALA A 40 10.51 -1.94 -6.69
N LYS A 41 9.85 -2.73 -5.84
CA LYS A 41 8.65 -2.33 -5.09
C LYS A 41 8.96 -1.18 -4.13
N THR A 42 10.04 -1.31 -3.36
CA THR A 42 10.51 -0.26 -2.44
C THR A 42 10.80 1.04 -3.21
N ALA A 43 11.48 0.96 -4.35
CA ALA A 43 11.76 2.13 -5.20
C ALA A 43 10.47 2.78 -5.72
N ALA A 44 9.47 1.99 -6.13
CA ALA A 44 8.17 2.50 -6.55
C ALA A 44 7.44 3.21 -5.39
N SER A 45 7.43 2.62 -4.19
CA SER A 45 6.84 3.23 -2.99
C SER A 45 7.52 4.53 -2.60
N LEU A 46 8.86 4.62 -2.71
CA LEU A 46 9.61 5.87 -2.53
C LEU A 46 9.23 6.91 -3.60
N GLY A 47 8.94 6.49 -4.83
CA GLY A 47 8.42 7.35 -5.89
C GLY A 47 7.09 8.01 -5.48
N PHE A 48 6.15 7.26 -4.91
CA PHE A 48 4.87 7.81 -4.42
C PHE A 48 5.07 8.76 -3.23
N ILE A 49 5.98 8.44 -2.30
CA ILE A 49 6.36 9.33 -1.20
C ILE A 49 6.93 10.65 -1.75
N SER A 50 7.77 10.58 -2.78
CA SER A 50 8.35 11.77 -3.42
C SER A 50 7.28 12.66 -4.05
N ILE A 51 6.22 12.08 -4.64
CA ILE A 51 5.06 12.86 -5.15
C ILE A 51 4.35 13.57 -4.00
N ALA A 52 4.10 12.87 -2.88
CA ALA A 52 3.45 13.47 -1.72
C ALA A 52 4.27 14.62 -1.13
N VAL A 53 5.59 14.45 -1.02
CA VAL A 53 6.52 15.50 -0.58
C VAL A 53 6.50 16.69 -1.54
N ALA A 54 6.56 16.44 -2.86
CA ALA A 54 6.49 17.50 -3.86
C ALA A 54 5.15 18.27 -3.78
N GLY A 55 4.04 17.57 -3.52
CA GLY A 55 2.73 18.18 -3.30
C GLY A 55 2.70 19.09 -2.06
N LEU A 56 3.39 18.71 -0.98
CA LEU A 56 3.52 19.54 0.22
C LEU A 56 4.29 20.84 -0.04
N TYR A 57 5.28 20.83 -0.92
CA TYR A 57 6.00 22.06 -1.35
C TYR A 57 5.12 23.01 -2.15
N GLU A 58 4.12 22.50 -2.86
CA GLU A 58 3.17 23.32 -3.62
C GLU A 58 2.07 23.94 -2.73
N GLY A 59 1.72 23.28 -1.63
CA GLY A 59 0.73 23.78 -0.68
C GLY A 59 0.59 22.82 0.51
N ALA A 60 1.25 23.15 1.62
CA ALA A 60 1.17 22.34 2.83
C ALA A 60 -0.25 22.37 3.42
N SER A 61 -0.89 21.23 3.49
CA SER A 61 -2.16 21.03 4.21
C SER A 61 -2.02 19.92 5.25
N ARG A 62 -2.84 19.97 6.31
CA ARG A 62 -2.88 18.90 7.31
C ARG A 62 -3.23 17.56 6.66
N ALA A 63 -4.18 17.55 5.72
CA ALA A 63 -4.56 16.34 4.99
C ALA A 63 -3.38 15.76 4.21
N ALA A 64 -2.59 16.58 3.52
CA ALA A 64 -1.42 16.13 2.76
C ALA A 64 -0.33 15.51 3.66
N LEU A 65 -0.16 16.01 4.90
CA LEU A 65 0.74 15.40 5.87
C LEU A 65 0.26 13.99 6.28
N PHE A 66 -1.03 13.81 6.52
CA PHE A 66 -1.57 12.48 6.82
C PHE A 66 -1.44 11.51 5.64
N VAL A 67 -1.61 11.99 4.40
CA VAL A 67 -1.31 11.17 3.21
C VAL A 67 0.15 10.74 3.19
N LEU A 68 1.10 11.66 3.45
CA LEU A 68 2.52 11.34 3.50
C LEU A 68 2.81 10.27 4.58
N PHE A 69 2.29 10.43 5.79
CA PHE A 69 2.45 9.41 6.84
C PHE A 69 1.83 8.07 6.45
N GLY A 70 0.66 8.06 5.83
CA GLY A 70 0.04 6.84 5.31
C GLY A 70 0.93 6.10 4.31
N LEU A 71 1.57 6.82 3.39
CA LEU A 71 2.52 6.25 2.42
C LEU A 71 3.78 5.72 3.09
N VAL A 72 4.30 6.42 4.11
CA VAL A 72 5.49 5.95 4.87
C VAL A 72 5.17 4.66 5.61
N PHE A 73 4.03 4.58 6.31
CA PHE A 73 3.61 3.34 6.97
C PHE A 73 3.32 2.22 5.98
N GLY A 74 2.79 2.53 4.80
CA GLY A 74 2.65 1.59 3.69
C GLY A 74 3.99 1.04 3.23
N LEU A 75 5.00 1.89 3.04
CA LEU A 75 6.37 1.46 2.70
C LEU A 75 6.97 0.55 3.79
N ILE A 76 6.83 0.92 5.07
CA ILE A 76 7.31 0.08 6.18
C ILE A 76 6.60 -1.27 6.16
N GLY A 77 5.29 -1.28 5.97
CA GLY A 77 4.50 -2.51 5.85
C GLY A 77 4.97 -3.40 4.70
N ASP A 78 5.23 -2.81 3.54
CA ASP A 78 5.79 -3.50 2.37
C ASP A 78 7.15 -4.14 2.68
N MET A 79 8.06 -3.37 3.27
CA MET A 79 9.40 -3.87 3.62
C MET A 79 9.33 -5.02 4.64
N VAL A 80 8.51 -4.87 5.68
CA VAL A 80 8.36 -5.90 6.73
C VAL A 80 7.75 -7.18 6.16
N LEU A 81 6.72 -7.08 5.29
CA LEU A 81 6.13 -8.24 4.65
C LEU A 81 7.08 -8.93 3.67
N ASP A 82 7.89 -8.17 2.96
CA ASP A 82 8.84 -8.74 2.01
C ASP A 82 10.00 -9.44 2.74
N LEU A 83 10.34 -9.05 3.97
CA LEU A 83 11.28 -9.78 4.82
C LEU A 83 10.80 -11.21 5.14
N LYS A 84 9.49 -11.45 5.15
CA LYS A 84 8.93 -12.79 5.25
C LYS A 84 9.51 -13.74 4.18
N VAL A 85 9.73 -13.25 2.96
CA VAL A 85 10.30 -14.06 1.86
C VAL A 85 11.74 -14.51 2.17
N VAL A 86 12.49 -13.71 2.92
CA VAL A 86 13.88 -14.01 3.32
C VAL A 86 13.90 -14.98 4.51
N TYR A 87 12.86 -14.94 5.36
CA TYR A 87 12.75 -15.75 6.59
C TYR A 87 11.69 -16.84 6.49
N LEU A 88 11.39 -17.31 5.28
CA LEU A 88 10.50 -18.45 5.05
C LEU A 88 10.90 -19.65 5.91
N GLU A 89 9.90 -20.30 6.51
CA GLU A 89 10.06 -21.49 7.35
C GLU A 89 10.74 -21.26 8.71
N LYS A 90 10.97 -20.00 9.11
CA LYS A 90 11.48 -19.68 10.44
C LYS A 90 10.34 -19.29 11.41
N PRO A 91 10.54 -19.54 12.73
CA PRO A 91 9.51 -19.19 13.74
C PRO A 91 9.10 -17.72 13.73
N GLU A 92 9.98 -16.83 13.25
CA GLU A 92 9.75 -15.39 13.17
C GLU A 92 8.82 -14.96 12.03
N GLU A 93 8.43 -15.86 11.14
CA GLU A 93 7.55 -15.56 10.00
C GLU A 93 6.25 -14.83 10.44
N GLY A 94 5.64 -15.31 11.53
CA GLY A 94 4.42 -14.72 12.10
C GLY A 94 4.61 -13.29 12.58
N VAL A 95 5.77 -12.96 13.13
CA VAL A 95 6.09 -11.60 13.61
C VAL A 95 6.17 -10.62 12.46
N TYR A 96 6.82 -10.98 11.35
CA TYR A 96 6.90 -10.13 10.15
C TYR A 96 5.54 -9.93 9.50
N LEU A 97 4.72 -10.99 9.43
CA LEU A 97 3.37 -10.88 8.92
C LEU A 97 2.52 -9.92 9.76
N THR A 98 2.51 -10.11 11.07
CA THR A 98 1.73 -9.27 12.00
C THR A 98 2.23 -7.82 12.01
N GLY A 99 3.54 -7.62 12.02
CA GLY A 99 4.16 -6.28 11.99
C GLY A 99 3.83 -5.54 10.69
N GLY A 100 3.89 -6.21 9.54
CA GLY A 100 3.51 -5.63 8.26
C GLY A 100 2.03 -5.27 8.19
N MET A 101 1.14 -6.16 8.66
CA MET A 101 -0.30 -5.88 8.73
C MET A 101 -0.62 -4.71 9.67
N ALA A 102 0.03 -4.63 10.83
CA ALA A 102 -0.14 -3.53 11.76
C ALA A 102 0.29 -2.19 11.13
N SER A 103 1.44 -2.17 10.45
CA SER A 103 1.92 -0.98 9.73
C SER A 103 0.92 -0.52 8.66
N PHE A 104 0.39 -1.43 7.85
CA PHE A 104 -0.68 -1.10 6.88
C PHE A 104 -1.94 -0.58 7.57
N GLY A 105 -2.34 -1.18 8.70
CA GLY A 105 -3.48 -0.72 9.49
C GLY A 105 -3.31 0.75 9.91
N ILE A 106 -2.15 1.11 10.44
CA ILE A 106 -1.83 2.50 10.81
C ILE A 106 -1.87 3.40 9.56
N GLY A 107 -1.26 2.96 8.44
CA GLY A 107 -1.29 3.70 7.17
C GLY A 107 -2.71 3.99 6.69
N HIS A 108 -3.61 3.01 6.78
CA HIS A 108 -5.02 3.19 6.42
C HIS A 108 -5.75 4.19 7.33
N ILE A 109 -5.47 4.17 8.64
CA ILE A 109 -6.01 5.17 9.58
C ILE A 109 -5.54 6.57 9.17
N MET A 110 -4.27 6.74 8.79
CA MET A 110 -3.76 8.02 8.31
C MET A 110 -4.47 8.47 7.03
N PHE A 111 -4.70 7.59 6.06
CA PHE A 111 -5.45 7.93 4.83
C PHE A 111 -6.89 8.30 5.13
N LEU A 112 -7.59 7.57 6.00
CA LEU A 112 -8.95 7.91 6.41
C LEU A 112 -9.00 9.28 7.09
N THR A 113 -8.05 9.58 7.96
CA THR A 113 -7.91 10.90 8.60
C THR A 113 -7.68 11.99 7.56
N ALA A 114 -6.81 11.75 6.56
CA ALA A 114 -6.58 12.69 5.47
C ALA A 114 -7.85 12.98 4.67
N ILE A 115 -8.63 11.93 4.35
CA ILE A 115 -9.91 12.06 3.63
C ILE A 115 -10.89 12.88 4.47
N CYS A 116 -11.05 12.60 5.75
CA CYS A 116 -11.93 13.36 6.65
C CYS A 116 -11.53 14.84 6.72
N LEU A 117 -10.23 15.13 6.81
CA LEU A 117 -9.72 16.50 6.82
C LEU A 117 -9.90 17.22 5.47
N PHE A 118 -9.82 16.48 4.36
CA PHE A 118 -9.97 17.04 3.02
C PHE A 118 -11.43 17.33 2.67
N VAL A 119 -12.34 16.44 3.04
CA VAL A 119 -13.77 16.55 2.71
C VAL A 119 -14.49 17.47 3.71
N GLY A 120 -13.96 17.63 4.93
CA GLY A 120 -14.51 18.50 5.95
C GLY A 120 -15.97 18.16 6.29
N GLU A 121 -16.82 19.19 6.40
CA GLU A 121 -18.25 19.05 6.71
C GLU A 121 -19.09 18.41 5.60
N ALA A 122 -18.52 18.17 4.41
CA ALA A 122 -19.22 17.52 3.30
C ALA A 122 -19.38 15.99 3.50
N VAL A 123 -18.86 15.43 4.59
CA VAL A 123 -19.08 14.02 4.96
C VAL A 123 -20.49 13.85 5.50
N THR A 124 -21.45 13.61 4.64
CA THR A 124 -22.83 13.32 5.02
C THR A 124 -22.99 11.85 5.43
N GLY A 125 -24.01 11.56 6.23
CA GLY A 125 -24.35 10.17 6.60
C GLY A 125 -24.54 9.26 5.36
N THR A 126 -25.02 9.82 4.24
CA THR A 126 -25.14 9.12 2.96
C THR A 126 -23.78 8.68 2.42
N VAL A 127 -22.77 9.55 2.44
CA VAL A 127 -21.41 9.22 1.97
C VAL A 127 -20.81 8.12 2.82
N ILE A 128 -20.96 8.20 4.14
CA ILE A 128 -20.49 7.15 5.07
C ILE A 128 -21.20 5.83 4.78
N GLY A 129 -22.52 5.85 4.63
CA GLY A 129 -23.32 4.65 4.38
C GLY A 129 -22.95 3.97 3.05
N VAL A 130 -22.81 4.73 1.96
CA VAL A 130 -22.39 4.19 0.66
C VAL A 130 -20.96 3.63 0.73
N SER A 131 -20.03 4.34 1.37
CA SER A 131 -18.65 3.87 1.52
C SER A 131 -18.56 2.59 2.33
N ALA A 132 -19.33 2.48 3.42
CA ALA A 132 -19.40 1.27 4.23
C ALA A 132 -20.00 0.09 3.45
N ALA A 133 -21.07 0.32 2.67
CA ALA A 133 -21.67 -0.70 1.82
C ALA A 133 -20.69 -1.20 0.74
N VAL A 134 -19.98 -0.31 0.07
CA VAL A 134 -18.95 -0.67 -0.92
C VAL A 134 -17.82 -1.46 -0.26
N ALA A 135 -17.34 -1.03 0.90
CA ALA A 135 -16.29 -1.75 1.64
C ALA A 135 -16.74 -3.17 2.05
N ALA A 136 -17.99 -3.32 2.52
CA ALA A 136 -18.56 -4.62 2.85
C ALA A 136 -18.66 -5.54 1.62
N VAL A 137 -19.14 -5.03 0.48
CA VAL A 137 -19.23 -5.78 -0.77
C VAL A 137 -17.85 -6.23 -1.25
N MET A 138 -16.84 -5.34 -1.20
CA MET A 138 -15.46 -5.66 -1.56
C MET A 138 -14.86 -6.71 -0.63
N ALA A 139 -15.06 -6.60 0.68
CA ALA A 139 -14.58 -7.57 1.66
C ALA A 139 -15.23 -8.96 1.43
N CYS A 140 -16.55 -9.02 1.28
CA CYS A 140 -17.26 -10.26 0.97
C CYS A 140 -16.79 -10.85 -0.38
N GLY A 141 -16.65 -10.01 -1.40
CA GLY A 141 -16.12 -10.42 -2.71
C GLY A 141 -14.73 -11.03 -2.61
N THR A 142 -13.83 -10.42 -1.84
CA THR A 142 -12.47 -10.91 -1.62
C THR A 142 -12.48 -12.27 -0.91
N VAL A 143 -13.30 -12.44 0.13
CA VAL A 143 -13.40 -13.70 0.87
C VAL A 143 -13.97 -14.82 -0.03
N VAL A 144 -15.04 -14.53 -0.77
CA VAL A 144 -15.69 -15.52 -1.65
C VAL A 144 -14.79 -15.90 -2.83
N LEU A 145 -14.23 -14.90 -3.53
CA LEU A 145 -13.34 -15.13 -4.67
C LEU A 145 -12.01 -15.74 -4.23
N GLY A 146 -11.43 -15.24 -3.15
CA GLY A 146 -10.18 -15.77 -2.60
C GLY A 146 -10.34 -17.23 -2.15
N GLY A 147 -11.42 -17.54 -1.42
CA GLY A 147 -11.70 -18.92 -0.98
C GLY A 147 -12.02 -19.87 -2.13
N LYS A 148 -12.84 -19.44 -3.11
CA LYS A 148 -13.28 -20.32 -4.22
C LYS A 148 -12.28 -20.41 -5.36
N LEU A 149 -11.72 -19.27 -5.83
CA LEU A 149 -10.84 -19.22 -6.99
C LEU A 149 -9.38 -19.49 -6.66
N LEU A 150 -8.89 -18.93 -5.55
CA LEU A 150 -7.49 -19.03 -5.16
C LEU A 150 -7.24 -20.13 -4.11
N LYS A 151 -8.30 -20.82 -3.65
CA LYS A 151 -8.23 -21.81 -2.57
C LYS A 151 -7.50 -21.28 -1.33
N LEU A 152 -7.61 -19.98 -1.09
CA LEU A 152 -7.02 -19.35 0.08
C LEU A 152 -7.82 -19.80 1.32
N VAL A 153 -7.15 -20.35 2.30
CA VAL A 153 -7.75 -20.75 3.57
C VAL A 153 -7.74 -19.55 4.50
N PHE A 154 -8.85 -18.81 4.51
CA PHE A 154 -9.07 -17.74 5.48
C PHE A 154 -9.52 -18.37 6.81
N GLY A 155 -8.62 -18.76 7.68
CA GLY A 155 -9.10 -19.30 8.94
C GLY A 155 -8.12 -20.08 9.81
N LYS A 156 -6.85 -20.05 9.54
CA LYS A 156 -5.83 -20.54 10.49
C LYS A 156 -5.00 -19.38 11.05
N PHE A 157 -5.67 -18.46 11.72
CA PHE A 157 -5.05 -17.54 12.66
C PHE A 157 -5.58 -17.90 14.06
N THR A 158 -5.28 -19.07 14.52
CA THR A 158 -5.37 -19.49 15.94
C THR A 158 -4.04 -20.06 16.33
#